data_b72e5d42f748d62f7bb97d5d94a14b25
#
_entry.id   b72e5d42f748d62f7bb97d5d94a14b25
#
_cell.length_a   1.000
_cell.length_b   1.000
_cell.length_c   1.000
_cell.angle_alpha   90.00
_cell.angle_beta   90.00
_cell.angle_gamma   90.00
#
_symmetry.space_group_name_H-M   'P 1'
#
loop_
_entity.id
_entity.type
_entity.pdbx_description
1 polymer ?
#
loop_
_entity_poly.entity_id
_entity_poly.type
_entity_poly.pdbx_seq_one_letter_code
_entity_poly.pdbx_strand_id
1 'polypeptide(L)'
;DQLYDQLASLKGTTAELEREYLAGITNPPTQPTQPTQPSNPGTPTSAPSNPGTPTNPPTTTPPATPPPSTSAVETAIAYAYAQLGDPYEYGGSGPDSWDCSGLTKAAYAAAGVYIGAHGSTSQYRYLSGQGRLVPVSQLQRGDLVFYSDDGGSTTYHTALYLGGGKMIEAQYEGVPVKVSNLRYYDLMYYGARPTG
;
A
#
# COMPACT_ATOMS: atom_id res chain seq x y z
N ASP A 1 25.99 7.88 -29.50
CA ASP A 1 26.81 7.31 -28.41
C ASP A 1 26.39 7.84 -27.03
N GLN A 2 26.14 9.16 -26.86
CA GLN A 2 25.76 9.72 -25.55
C GLN A 2 24.48 9.11 -24.92
N LEU A 3 23.51 8.69 -25.72
CA LEU A 3 22.29 8.06 -25.22
C LEU A 3 22.55 6.66 -24.65
N TYR A 4 23.46 5.91 -25.27
CA TYR A 4 23.88 4.59 -24.80
C TYR A 4 24.70 4.68 -23.50
N ASP A 5 25.54 5.70 -23.38
CA ASP A 5 26.35 5.94 -22.17
C ASP A 5 25.48 6.40 -20.99
N GLN A 6 24.45 7.22 -21.25
CA GLN A 6 23.45 7.60 -20.24
C GLN A 6 22.59 6.39 -19.81
N LEU A 7 22.23 5.53 -20.75
CA LEU A 7 21.45 4.32 -20.44
C LEU A 7 22.28 3.31 -19.63
N ALA A 8 23.57 3.18 -19.94
CA ALA A 8 24.51 2.34 -19.20
C ALA A 8 24.75 2.85 -17.78
N SER A 9 24.87 4.18 -17.62
CA SER A 9 25.01 4.84 -16.32
C SER A 9 23.76 4.66 -15.45
N LEU A 10 22.56 4.82 -16.03
CA LEU A 10 21.29 4.58 -15.35
C LEU A 10 21.10 3.11 -14.94
N LYS A 11 21.57 2.16 -15.76
CA LYS A 11 21.57 0.73 -15.41
C LYS A 11 22.54 0.41 -14.28
N GLY A 12 23.70 1.07 -14.23
CA GLY A 12 24.69 0.92 -13.17
C GLY A 12 24.16 1.37 -11.81
N THR A 13 23.56 2.57 -11.76
CA THR A 13 22.98 3.12 -10.53
C THR A 13 21.77 2.32 -10.05
N THR A 14 20.97 1.75 -10.95
CA THR A 14 19.83 0.90 -10.59
C THR A 14 20.30 -0.42 -9.95
N ALA A 15 21.36 -1.02 -10.49
CA ALA A 15 21.93 -2.26 -9.94
C ALA A 15 22.62 -2.05 -8.57
N GLU A 16 23.21 -0.87 -8.36
CA GLU A 16 23.81 -0.51 -7.08
C GLU A 16 22.76 -0.25 -6.01
N LEU A 17 21.70 0.49 -6.33
CA LEU A 17 20.54 0.68 -5.45
C LEU A 17 19.82 -0.63 -5.10
N GLU A 18 19.73 -1.55 -6.07
CA GLU A 18 19.15 -2.87 -5.85
C GLU A 18 20.01 -3.73 -4.91
N ARG A 19 21.34 -3.64 -5.03
CA ARG A 19 22.28 -4.31 -4.10
C ARG A 19 22.24 -3.72 -2.70
N GLU A 20 22.19 -2.42 -2.57
CA GLU A 20 22.13 -1.71 -1.29
C GLU A 20 20.80 -2.01 -0.58
N TYR A 21 19.71 -2.05 -1.34
CA TYR A 21 18.39 -2.43 -0.86
C TYR A 21 18.33 -3.89 -0.40
N LEU A 22 18.86 -4.83 -1.19
CA LEU A 22 18.93 -6.25 -0.81
C LEU A 22 19.85 -6.48 0.40
N ALA A 23 20.94 -5.71 0.54
CA ALA A 23 21.78 -5.74 1.72
C ALA A 23 21.07 -5.21 2.98
N GLY A 24 20.15 -4.24 2.82
CA GLY A 24 19.29 -3.74 3.90
C GLY A 24 18.25 -4.76 4.38
N ILE A 25 17.75 -5.60 3.47
CA ILE A 25 16.76 -6.65 3.80
C ILE A 25 17.41 -7.83 4.56
N THR A 26 18.68 -8.11 4.34
CA THR A 26 19.39 -9.18 5.06
C THR A 26 19.68 -8.87 6.53
N ASN A 27 19.42 -7.62 6.97
CA ASN A 27 19.42 -7.20 8.37
C ASN A 27 18.05 -6.56 8.71
N PRO A 28 16.98 -7.33 8.94
CA PRO A 28 15.72 -6.75 9.37
C PRO A 28 15.91 -6.10 10.75
N PRO A 29 15.38 -4.87 10.96
CA PRO A 29 15.34 -4.31 12.31
C PRO A 29 14.55 -5.26 13.20
N THR A 30 15.12 -5.59 14.34
CA THR A 30 14.51 -6.42 15.39
C THR A 30 13.07 -5.94 15.64
N GLN A 31 12.15 -6.84 15.43
CA GLN A 31 10.71 -6.65 15.64
C GLN A 31 10.47 -6.06 17.03
N PRO A 32 9.72 -4.96 17.18
CA PRO A 32 9.31 -4.49 18.50
C PRO A 32 8.46 -5.58 19.16
N THR A 33 8.86 -6.03 20.31
CA THR A 33 8.10 -6.96 21.15
C THR A 33 6.72 -6.37 21.42
N GLN A 34 5.71 -7.11 21.04
CA GLN A 34 4.29 -6.82 21.29
C GLN A 34 4.08 -6.56 22.79
N PRO A 35 3.44 -5.46 23.20
CA PRO A 35 3.09 -5.25 24.60
C PRO A 35 2.10 -6.34 25.04
N THR A 36 2.45 -7.09 26.06
CA THR A 36 1.56 -8.02 26.75
C THR A 36 0.39 -7.25 27.36
N GLN A 37 -0.80 -7.64 26.98
CA GLN A 37 -2.07 -7.15 27.51
C GLN A 37 -2.14 -7.45 29.01
N PRO A 38 -2.42 -6.46 29.88
CA PRO A 38 -2.68 -6.74 31.28
C PRO A 38 -4.04 -7.42 31.47
N SER A 39 -4.01 -8.51 32.20
CA SER A 39 -5.22 -9.23 32.66
C SER A 39 -6.05 -8.35 33.59
N ASN A 40 -7.36 -8.34 33.35
CA ASN A 40 -8.37 -7.67 34.15
C ASN A 40 -8.64 -8.43 35.46
N PRO A 41 -8.67 -7.82 36.61
CA PRO A 41 -9.44 -8.35 37.73
C PRO A 41 -10.50 -7.37 38.25
N GLY A 42 -11.74 -7.84 38.25
CA GLY A 42 -12.68 -7.70 39.37
C GLY A 42 -13.31 -6.33 39.61
N THR A 43 -14.61 -6.25 39.28
CA THR A 43 -15.58 -5.34 39.89
C THR A 43 -15.61 -5.48 41.42
N PRO A 44 -15.85 -4.39 42.21
CA PRO A 44 -17.17 -4.24 42.80
C PRO A 44 -17.74 -2.82 42.93
N THR A 45 -19.03 -2.75 42.67
CA THR A 45 -20.15 -2.04 43.30
C THR A 45 -19.83 -0.88 44.29
N SER A 46 -20.39 0.29 44.04
CA SER A 46 -21.34 1.10 44.82
C SER A 46 -21.23 2.61 44.52
N ALA A 47 -22.34 3.19 44.10
CA ALA A 47 -22.61 4.62 44.23
C ALA A 47 -23.01 4.94 45.68
N PRO A 48 -23.10 6.20 46.17
CA PRO A 48 -23.88 7.30 45.57
C PRO A 48 -23.37 8.76 45.82
N SER A 49 -24.09 9.69 45.20
CA SER A 49 -24.39 11.08 45.62
C SER A 49 -23.61 12.22 44.98
N ASN A 50 -24.34 12.91 44.12
CA ASN A 50 -24.25 14.30 43.67
C ASN A 50 -24.44 15.31 44.85
N PRO A 51 -24.08 16.62 44.82
CA PRO A 51 -24.36 17.59 43.75
C PRO A 51 -23.32 18.72 43.58
N GLY A 52 -23.37 19.41 42.45
CA GLY A 52 -22.78 20.76 42.34
C GLY A 52 -22.24 21.14 40.96
N THR A 53 -23.09 21.75 40.15
CA THR A 53 -22.77 22.51 38.93
C THR A 53 -21.77 23.68 39.25
N PRO A 54 -20.87 24.09 38.30
CA PRO A 54 -21.33 24.89 37.18
C PRO A 54 -20.70 24.50 35.79
N THR A 55 -21.53 24.72 34.81
CA THR A 55 -21.34 24.70 33.38
C THR A 55 -20.12 25.48 32.91
N ASN A 56 -19.21 24.75 32.22
CA ASN A 56 -18.35 25.35 31.21
C ASN A 56 -18.82 24.82 29.84
N PRO A 57 -18.92 25.68 28.80
CA PRO A 57 -19.32 25.26 27.48
C PRO A 57 -18.27 24.31 26.90
N PRO A 58 -18.69 23.32 26.04
CA PRO A 58 -17.77 22.38 25.44
C PRO A 58 -16.81 23.14 24.53
N THR A 59 -15.53 23.10 24.86
CA THR A 59 -14.46 23.46 23.95
C THR A 59 -14.50 22.45 22.81
N THR A 60 -15.01 22.88 21.68
CA THR A 60 -14.91 22.08 20.44
C THR A 60 -13.43 21.98 20.05
N THR A 61 -12.81 20.89 20.43
CA THR A 61 -11.51 20.52 19.88
C THR A 61 -11.66 20.42 18.36
N PRO A 62 -10.86 21.15 17.57
CA PRO A 62 -10.89 20.99 16.11
C PRO A 62 -10.67 19.52 15.76
N PRO A 63 -11.29 19.01 14.68
CA PRO A 63 -11.03 17.64 14.23
C PRO A 63 -9.53 17.45 14.06
N ALA A 64 -8.99 16.37 14.63
CA ALA A 64 -7.59 16.03 14.48
C ALA A 64 -7.26 15.94 12.98
N THR A 65 -6.27 16.70 12.54
CA THR A 65 -5.73 16.64 11.17
C THR A 65 -5.36 15.18 10.87
N PRO A 66 -5.79 14.61 9.76
CA PRO A 66 -5.40 13.25 9.39
C PRO A 66 -3.87 13.13 9.40
N PRO A 67 -3.32 12.00 9.86
CA PRO A 67 -1.87 11.79 9.80
C PRO A 67 -1.37 11.98 8.36
N PRO A 68 -0.16 12.51 8.17
CA PRO A 68 0.35 12.82 6.84
C PRO A 68 0.29 11.58 5.94
N SER A 69 -0.19 11.76 4.70
CA SER A 69 -0.36 10.73 3.68
C SER A 69 0.88 9.84 3.47
N THR A 70 2.06 10.37 3.71
CA THR A 70 3.35 9.68 3.67
C THR A 70 3.41 8.47 4.61
N SER A 71 2.84 8.57 5.81
CA SER A 71 2.84 7.47 6.78
C SER A 71 1.95 6.30 6.30
N ALA A 72 0.80 6.57 5.69
CA ALA A 72 -0.08 5.55 5.15
C ALA A 72 0.54 4.83 3.94
N VAL A 73 1.22 5.56 3.07
CA VAL A 73 1.96 5.01 1.93
C VAL A 73 3.05 4.06 2.40
N GLU A 74 3.88 4.48 3.35
CA GLU A 74 4.97 3.62 3.84
C GLU A 74 4.45 2.41 4.61
N THR A 75 3.33 2.52 5.33
CA THR A 75 2.67 1.38 5.97
C THR A 75 2.17 0.38 4.94
N ALA A 76 1.51 0.84 3.88
CA ALA A 76 1.03 -0.05 2.81
C ALA A 76 2.19 -0.75 2.10
N ILE A 77 3.26 -0.02 1.80
CA ILE A 77 4.46 -0.56 1.16
C ILE A 77 5.15 -1.57 2.07
N ALA A 78 5.34 -1.25 3.35
CA ALA A 78 5.95 -2.19 4.31
C ALA A 78 5.13 -3.48 4.44
N TYR A 79 3.79 -3.37 4.46
CA TYR A 79 2.93 -4.54 4.44
C TYR A 79 3.15 -5.41 3.19
N ALA A 80 3.16 -4.78 2.01
CA ALA A 80 3.38 -5.51 0.75
C ALA A 80 4.77 -6.18 0.69
N TYR A 81 5.80 -5.51 1.19
CA TYR A 81 7.14 -6.10 1.29
C TYR A 81 7.20 -7.32 2.23
N ALA A 82 6.42 -7.34 3.30
CA ALA A 82 6.34 -8.47 4.20
C ALA A 82 5.73 -9.72 3.55
N GLN A 83 5.08 -9.60 2.39
CA GLN A 83 4.49 -10.70 1.62
C GLN A 83 5.41 -11.19 0.48
N LEU A 84 6.64 -10.67 0.37
CA LEU A 84 7.58 -11.12 -0.66
C LEU A 84 7.87 -12.62 -0.51
N GLY A 85 7.73 -13.34 -1.64
CA GLY A 85 7.92 -14.80 -1.67
C GLY A 85 6.67 -15.60 -1.43
N ASP A 86 5.57 -14.99 -0.96
CA ASP A 86 4.30 -15.68 -0.80
C ASP A 86 3.73 -16.12 -2.15
N PRO A 87 3.04 -17.28 -2.21
CA PRO A 87 2.51 -17.79 -3.45
C PRO A 87 1.38 -16.91 -4.02
N TYR A 88 1.27 -16.90 -5.34
CA TYR A 88 0.08 -16.39 -6.01
C TYR A 88 -1.04 -17.45 -5.98
N GLU A 89 -2.26 -16.99 -5.75
CA GLU A 89 -3.49 -17.77 -5.92
C GLU A 89 -4.58 -16.84 -6.44
N TYR A 90 -5.27 -17.24 -7.51
CA TYR A 90 -6.37 -16.44 -8.05
C TYR A 90 -7.49 -16.28 -7.00
N GLY A 91 -7.86 -15.03 -6.70
CA GLY A 91 -8.79 -14.69 -5.62
C GLY A 91 -8.15 -14.67 -4.22
N GLY A 92 -6.84 -14.92 -4.13
CA GLY A 92 -6.07 -14.87 -2.88
C GLY A 92 -6.09 -13.47 -2.26
N SER A 93 -6.34 -13.40 -0.94
CA SER A 93 -6.43 -12.14 -0.19
C SER A 93 -5.71 -12.22 1.17
N GLY A 94 -4.79 -13.20 1.27
CA GLY A 94 -3.94 -13.43 2.45
C GLY A 94 -4.62 -14.25 3.56
N PRO A 95 -3.87 -14.64 4.58
CA PRO A 95 -2.43 -14.34 4.73
C PRO A 95 -1.49 -15.28 3.97
N ASP A 96 -1.96 -16.45 3.48
CA ASP A 96 -1.09 -17.51 2.96
C ASP A 96 -0.82 -17.39 1.46
N SER A 97 -1.68 -16.66 0.74
CA SER A 97 -1.58 -16.48 -0.71
C SER A 97 -2.26 -15.19 -1.18
N TRP A 98 -1.86 -14.69 -2.33
CA TRP A 98 -2.28 -13.38 -2.84
C TRP A 98 -2.60 -13.45 -4.33
N ASP A 99 -3.66 -12.73 -4.75
CA ASP A 99 -3.71 -12.19 -6.11
C ASP A 99 -3.31 -10.70 -6.13
N CYS A 100 -3.24 -10.12 -7.32
CA CYS A 100 -2.78 -8.74 -7.50
C CYS A 100 -3.59 -7.71 -6.69
N SER A 101 -4.90 -7.87 -6.70
CA SER A 101 -5.84 -6.96 -6.04
C SER A 101 -6.04 -7.28 -4.56
N GLY A 102 -5.86 -8.51 -4.15
CA GLY A 102 -5.85 -8.92 -2.75
C GLY A 102 -4.66 -8.34 -2.01
N LEU A 103 -3.47 -8.42 -2.62
CA LEU A 103 -2.23 -7.84 -2.08
C LEU A 103 -2.37 -6.31 -1.90
N THR A 104 -2.78 -5.59 -2.95
CA THR A 104 -2.91 -4.13 -2.87
C THR A 104 -3.99 -3.71 -1.87
N LYS A 105 -5.12 -4.44 -1.82
CA LYS A 105 -6.20 -4.19 -0.86
C LYS A 105 -5.73 -4.39 0.58
N ALA A 106 -5.05 -5.49 0.88
CA ALA A 106 -4.54 -5.77 2.22
C ALA A 106 -3.49 -4.76 2.65
N ALA A 107 -2.58 -4.38 1.75
CA ALA A 107 -1.55 -3.39 1.99
C ALA A 107 -2.16 -2.04 2.41
N TYR A 108 -3.15 -1.54 1.67
CA TYR A 108 -3.82 -0.29 2.02
C TYR A 108 -4.76 -0.41 3.21
N ALA A 109 -5.39 -1.57 3.43
CA ALA A 109 -6.18 -1.82 4.62
C ALA A 109 -5.34 -1.76 5.90
N ALA A 110 -4.09 -2.27 5.87
CA ALA A 110 -3.14 -2.14 6.97
C ALA A 110 -2.80 -0.68 7.28
N ALA A 111 -2.86 0.19 6.29
CA ALA A 111 -2.69 1.65 6.43
C ALA A 111 -3.99 2.40 6.78
N GLY A 112 -5.11 1.69 6.99
CA GLY A 112 -6.42 2.28 7.26
C GLY A 112 -7.06 2.96 6.04
N VAL A 113 -6.60 2.67 4.83
CA VAL A 113 -7.08 3.27 3.58
C VAL A 113 -7.91 2.26 2.78
N TYR A 114 -9.15 2.61 2.50
CA TYR A 114 -10.01 1.82 1.62
C TYR A 114 -9.78 2.19 0.16
N ILE A 115 -9.49 1.20 -0.68
CA ILE A 115 -9.17 1.38 -2.10
C ILE A 115 -10.18 0.71 -3.05
N GLY A 116 -11.29 0.24 -2.54
CA GLY A 116 -12.31 -0.50 -3.30
C GLY A 116 -12.40 -1.97 -2.90
N ALA A 117 -13.33 -2.68 -3.54
CA ALA A 117 -13.51 -4.12 -3.35
C ALA A 117 -12.35 -4.92 -3.95
N HIS A 118 -12.31 -6.24 -3.69
CA HIS A 118 -11.41 -7.16 -4.36
C HIS A 118 -11.65 -7.14 -5.88
N GLY A 119 -10.57 -7.16 -6.67
CA GLY A 119 -10.57 -7.04 -8.12
C GLY A 119 -9.99 -5.72 -8.61
N SER A 120 -9.01 -5.80 -9.52
CA SER A 120 -8.28 -4.64 -10.05
C SER A 120 -9.22 -3.60 -10.69
N THR A 121 -10.20 -4.04 -11.50
CA THR A 121 -11.23 -3.16 -12.08
C THR A 121 -12.07 -2.46 -11.00
N SER A 122 -12.40 -3.15 -9.91
CA SER A 122 -13.17 -2.57 -8.80
C SER A 122 -12.38 -1.47 -8.09
N GLN A 123 -11.11 -1.69 -7.86
CA GLN A 123 -10.20 -0.70 -7.26
C GLN A 123 -10.04 0.52 -8.18
N TYR A 124 -9.79 0.28 -9.48
CA TYR A 124 -9.67 1.37 -10.45
C TYR A 124 -10.93 2.24 -10.49
N ARG A 125 -12.10 1.61 -10.62
CA ARG A 125 -13.39 2.33 -10.66
C ARG A 125 -13.70 3.08 -9.38
N TYR A 126 -13.42 2.47 -8.23
CA TYR A 126 -13.60 3.13 -6.94
C TYR A 126 -12.74 4.40 -6.83
N LEU A 127 -11.44 4.28 -7.09
CA LEU A 127 -10.50 5.40 -6.99
C LEU A 127 -10.78 6.47 -8.07
N SER A 128 -11.20 6.07 -9.26
CA SER A 128 -11.69 6.97 -10.30
C SER A 128 -12.89 7.79 -9.82
N GLY A 129 -13.88 7.13 -9.22
CA GLY A 129 -15.06 7.78 -8.64
C GLY A 129 -14.75 8.76 -7.50
N GLN A 130 -13.60 8.57 -6.85
CA GLN A 130 -13.08 9.49 -5.81
C GLN A 130 -12.21 10.63 -6.39
N GLY A 131 -12.05 10.71 -7.72
CA GLY A 131 -11.18 11.71 -8.34
C GLY A 131 -9.68 11.51 -8.09
N ARG A 132 -9.25 10.28 -7.79
CA ARG A 132 -7.89 9.94 -7.36
C ARG A 132 -6.99 9.39 -8.47
N LEU A 133 -7.41 9.52 -9.74
CA LEU A 133 -6.58 9.13 -10.86
C LEU A 133 -5.42 10.11 -11.07
N VAL A 134 -4.26 9.56 -11.37
CA VAL A 134 -3.04 10.33 -11.68
C VAL A 134 -2.45 9.85 -13.00
N PRO A 135 -2.00 10.74 -13.88
CA PRO A 135 -1.30 10.33 -15.09
C PRO A 135 -0.06 9.50 -14.76
N VAL A 136 0.24 8.48 -15.57
CA VAL A 136 1.43 7.63 -15.39
C VAL A 136 2.72 8.43 -15.32
N SER A 137 2.82 9.56 -16.04
CA SER A 137 3.95 10.49 -15.99
C SER A 137 4.12 11.20 -14.63
N GLN A 138 3.11 11.14 -13.75
CA GLN A 138 3.10 11.78 -12.43
C GLN A 138 3.00 10.77 -11.28
N LEU A 139 3.27 9.49 -11.56
CA LEU A 139 3.27 8.46 -10.55
C LEU A 139 4.26 8.77 -9.44
N GLN A 140 3.80 8.58 -8.22
CA GLN A 140 4.58 8.68 -7.00
C GLN A 140 4.57 7.35 -6.24
N ARG A 141 5.57 7.18 -5.39
CA ARG A 141 5.65 6.03 -4.48
C ARG A 141 4.34 5.88 -3.70
N GLY A 142 3.75 4.69 -3.74
CA GLY A 142 2.46 4.39 -3.15
C GLY A 142 1.29 4.43 -4.13
N ASP A 143 1.45 4.98 -5.33
CA ASP A 143 0.36 4.93 -6.31
C ASP A 143 0.10 3.49 -6.77
N LEU A 144 -1.12 3.20 -7.15
CA LEU A 144 -1.49 1.96 -7.81
C LEU A 144 -1.36 2.11 -9.32
N VAL A 145 -0.82 1.10 -9.96
CA VAL A 145 -0.78 0.98 -11.42
C VAL A 145 -1.71 -0.13 -11.88
N PHE A 146 -2.29 0.04 -13.05
CA PHE A 146 -3.29 -0.87 -13.61
C PHE A 146 -2.95 -1.26 -15.04
N TYR A 147 -3.32 -2.47 -15.43
CA TYR A 147 -3.07 -3.03 -16.74
C TYR A 147 -4.38 -3.49 -17.37
N SER A 148 -4.55 -3.21 -18.66
CA SER A 148 -5.76 -3.50 -19.43
C SER A 148 -5.39 -3.97 -20.84
N ASP A 149 -6.06 -5.00 -21.32
CA ASP A 149 -5.92 -5.55 -22.67
C ASP A 149 -7.13 -5.22 -23.57
N ASP A 150 -8.12 -4.49 -23.04
CA ASP A 150 -9.37 -4.13 -23.72
C ASP A 150 -9.55 -2.62 -23.96
N GLY A 151 -8.44 -1.87 -23.94
CA GLY A 151 -8.46 -0.42 -24.13
C GLY A 151 -8.94 0.36 -22.90
N GLY A 152 -8.97 -0.25 -21.74
CA GLY A 152 -9.24 0.41 -20.46
C GLY A 152 -10.68 0.29 -19.96
N SER A 153 -11.50 -0.56 -20.58
CA SER A 153 -12.85 -0.86 -20.07
C SER A 153 -12.81 -1.67 -18.78
N THR A 154 -11.87 -2.62 -18.73
CA THR A 154 -11.54 -3.40 -17.53
C THR A 154 -10.03 -3.43 -17.30
N THR A 155 -9.63 -3.83 -16.12
CA THR A 155 -8.22 -4.08 -15.80
C THR A 155 -8.05 -5.52 -15.34
N TYR A 156 -7.04 -6.20 -15.88
CA TYR A 156 -6.75 -7.58 -15.52
C TYR A 156 -5.70 -7.68 -14.40
N HIS A 157 -4.93 -6.60 -14.16
CA HIS A 157 -3.88 -6.60 -13.15
C HIS A 157 -3.71 -5.24 -12.49
N THR A 158 -3.21 -5.24 -11.25
CA THR A 158 -2.82 -4.05 -10.49
C THR A 158 -1.56 -4.34 -9.68
N ALA A 159 -0.78 -3.30 -9.39
CA ALA A 159 0.41 -3.37 -8.56
C ALA A 159 0.62 -2.08 -7.77
N LEU A 160 1.40 -2.16 -6.70
CA LEU A 160 1.78 -1.01 -5.88
C LEU A 160 3.10 -0.43 -6.38
N TYR A 161 3.07 0.81 -6.86
CA TYR A 161 4.25 1.49 -7.38
C TYR A 161 5.19 1.94 -6.25
N LEU A 162 6.46 1.60 -6.39
CA LEU A 162 7.49 1.86 -5.38
C LEU A 162 8.34 3.11 -5.65
N GLY A 163 8.12 3.77 -6.79
CA GLY A 163 9.02 4.79 -7.30
C GLY A 163 10.14 4.20 -8.17
N GLY A 164 10.88 5.06 -8.87
CA GLY A 164 12.04 4.64 -9.66
C GLY A 164 11.76 3.60 -10.75
N GLY A 165 10.53 3.53 -11.27
CA GLY A 165 10.15 2.53 -12.26
C GLY A 165 10.02 1.11 -11.70
N LYS A 166 9.83 0.95 -10.39
CA LYS A 166 9.63 -0.34 -9.72
C LYS A 166 8.22 -0.44 -9.15
N MET A 167 7.72 -1.69 -9.03
CA MET A 167 6.45 -2.00 -8.39
C MET A 167 6.55 -3.33 -7.64
N ILE A 168 5.69 -3.53 -6.65
CA ILE A 168 5.51 -4.82 -5.98
C ILE A 168 4.17 -5.42 -6.40
N GLU A 169 4.15 -6.70 -6.70
CA GLU A 169 3.00 -7.38 -7.31
C GLU A 169 2.91 -8.86 -6.97
N ALA A 170 1.68 -9.37 -6.93
CA ALA A 170 1.35 -10.78 -7.10
C ALA A 170 0.82 -10.94 -8.53
N GLN A 171 1.60 -11.56 -9.44
CA GLN A 171 1.38 -11.42 -10.88
C GLN A 171 0.49 -12.49 -11.48
N TYR A 172 0.83 -13.76 -11.29
CA TYR A 172 0.09 -14.94 -11.80
C TYR A 172 0.57 -16.23 -11.13
N GLU A 173 -0.17 -17.32 -11.36
CA GLU A 173 0.13 -18.66 -10.84
C GLU A 173 1.58 -19.11 -11.09
N GLY A 174 2.20 -19.67 -10.04
CA GLY A 174 3.57 -20.16 -10.09
C GLY A 174 4.64 -19.06 -9.94
N VAL A 175 4.25 -17.80 -9.83
CA VAL A 175 5.15 -16.68 -9.58
C VAL A 175 4.80 -16.06 -8.22
N PRO A 176 5.74 -16.09 -7.26
CA PRO A 176 5.49 -15.52 -5.94
C PRO A 176 5.41 -13.99 -5.99
N VAL A 177 4.89 -13.39 -4.92
CA VAL A 177 4.94 -11.93 -4.71
C VAL A 177 6.38 -11.46 -4.85
N LYS A 178 6.58 -10.44 -5.67
CA LYS A 178 7.92 -9.94 -6.05
C LYS A 178 7.93 -8.45 -6.33
N VAL A 179 9.14 -7.88 -6.31
CA VAL A 179 9.42 -6.56 -6.91
C VAL A 179 9.76 -6.74 -8.39
N SER A 180 9.14 -5.95 -9.23
CA SER A 180 9.33 -5.97 -10.70
C SER A 180 9.60 -4.56 -11.23
N ASN A 181 10.13 -4.48 -12.46
CA ASN A 181 10.12 -3.24 -13.20
C ASN A 181 8.70 -2.90 -13.67
N LEU A 182 8.35 -1.61 -13.65
CA LEU A 182 7.12 -1.13 -14.26
C LEU A 182 7.10 -1.52 -15.74
N ARG A 183 6.07 -2.24 -16.15
CA ARG A 183 5.85 -2.60 -17.55
C ARG A 183 5.02 -1.52 -18.22
N TYR A 184 5.34 -1.16 -19.46
CA TYR A 184 4.62 -0.09 -20.20
C TYR A 184 3.63 -0.64 -21.23
N TYR A 185 3.75 -1.90 -21.62
CA TYR A 185 2.72 -2.54 -22.45
C TYR A 185 1.48 -2.82 -21.61
N ASP A 186 0.33 -2.60 -22.14
CA ASP A 186 -0.99 -2.74 -21.48
C ASP A 186 -1.18 -1.88 -20.20
N LEU A 187 -0.21 -1.01 -19.90
CA LEU A 187 -0.32 -0.07 -18.79
C LEU A 187 -1.38 0.98 -19.10
N MET A 188 -2.32 1.15 -18.19
CA MET A 188 -3.33 2.23 -18.29
C MET A 188 -2.66 3.60 -18.30
N TYR A 189 -3.26 4.58 -19.00
CA TYR A 189 -2.78 5.97 -19.00
C TYR A 189 -2.81 6.64 -17.64
N TYR A 190 -3.65 6.11 -16.74
CA TYR A 190 -3.79 6.59 -15.38
C TYR A 190 -3.54 5.45 -14.39
N GLY A 191 -2.71 5.74 -13.39
CA GLY A 191 -2.71 5.06 -12.12
C GLY A 191 -3.68 5.72 -11.15
N ALA A 192 -3.60 5.37 -9.87
CA ALA A 192 -4.41 6.00 -8.85
C ALA A 192 -3.61 6.25 -7.57
N ARG A 193 -3.90 7.38 -6.89
CA ARG A 193 -3.29 7.80 -5.62
C ARG A 193 -4.26 7.61 -4.47
N PRO A 194 -4.16 6.50 -3.70
CA PRO A 194 -5.13 6.20 -2.64
C PRO A 194 -5.13 7.21 -1.50
N THR A 195 -4.03 7.90 -1.27
CA THR A 195 -3.81 8.83 -0.15
C THR A 195 -3.86 10.30 -0.54
N GLY A 196 -4.28 10.61 -1.79
CA GLY A 196 -4.36 11.97 -2.32
C GLY A 196 -5.58 12.75 -1.87
#